data_1b694f0aee03b6d2a6e3c52a616679a1
#
_entry.id   1b694f0aee03b6d2a6e3c52a616679a1
#
_cell.length_a   1.000
_cell.length_b   1.000
_cell.length_c   1.000
_cell.angle_alpha   90.00
_cell.angle_beta   90.00
_cell.angle_gamma   90.00
#
_symmetry.space_group_name_H-M   'P 1'
#
loop_
_entity.id
_entity.type
_entity.pdbx_description
1 polymer ?
#
loop_
_entity_poly.entity_id
_entity_poly.type
_entity_poly.pdbx_seq_one_letter_code
_entity_poly.pdbx_strand_id
1 'polypeptide(L)'
;MHVLRRRIYCIVFFVLCTGNFELHSQQDQNKTYFSQVIGKNIRAYRLASRAARYARDDQRLQFLFDSLVDHVVIGSYLDNFRVRKFGGRRIDLDHFKKPMYLITYADWCTPGVGEIPALNDIVQKNHNALDFVVLFWGPRRTIRKIKQKLHPKITVLFINEKENNHSFIIRRMKHSLGLPTTFLLSDQKRIINVSRLLTHHYGLPYEQSY
;
A
#
# COMPACT_ATOMS: atom_id res chain seq x y z
N MET A 1 15.63 -56.80 29.39
CA MET A 1 15.68 -56.44 27.94
C MET A 1 14.52 -55.59 27.45
N HIS A 2 13.32 -55.70 28.01
CA HIS A 2 12.15 -54.91 27.51
C HIS A 2 12.14 -53.42 27.90
N VAL A 3 12.77 -53.02 28.98
CA VAL A 3 12.77 -51.64 29.48
C VAL A 3 13.69 -50.75 28.67
N LEU A 4 14.80 -51.29 28.14
CA LEU A 4 15.77 -50.56 27.31
C LEU A 4 15.22 -50.21 25.92
N ARG A 5 14.44 -51.13 25.32
CA ARG A 5 13.79 -50.88 24.04
C ARG A 5 12.74 -49.76 24.08
N ARG A 6 11.98 -49.66 25.20
CA ARG A 6 10.95 -48.62 25.36
C ARG A 6 11.53 -47.21 25.46
N ARG A 7 12.71 -47.05 26.05
CA ARG A 7 13.39 -45.76 26.17
C ARG A 7 13.98 -45.26 24.83
N ILE A 8 14.43 -46.19 23.97
CA ILE A 8 14.95 -45.85 22.63
C ILE A 8 13.83 -45.33 21.74
N TYR A 9 12.63 -45.94 21.77
CA TYR A 9 11.49 -45.46 20.98
C TYR A 9 10.99 -44.08 21.40
N CYS A 10 11.01 -43.74 22.67
CA CYS A 10 10.65 -42.40 23.15
C CYS A 10 11.65 -41.32 22.71
N ILE A 11 12.95 -41.64 22.67
CA ILE A 11 13.98 -40.69 22.23
C ILE A 11 13.90 -40.47 20.71
N VAL A 12 13.68 -41.52 19.91
CA VAL A 12 13.53 -41.39 18.46
C VAL A 12 12.25 -40.61 18.09
N PHE A 13 11.15 -40.81 18.84
CA PHE A 13 9.90 -40.07 18.60
C PHE A 13 10.02 -38.61 18.97
N PHE A 14 10.82 -38.24 20.00
CA PHE A 14 11.03 -36.86 20.39
C PHE A 14 11.93 -36.10 19.40
N VAL A 15 12.90 -36.76 18.77
CA VAL A 15 13.79 -36.14 17.77
C VAL A 15 13.04 -35.89 16.45
N LEU A 16 12.04 -36.74 16.10
CA LEU A 16 11.22 -36.52 14.88
C LEU A 16 10.18 -35.41 15.01
N CYS A 17 9.78 -35.03 16.23
CA CYS A 17 8.84 -33.93 16.44
C CYS A 17 9.50 -32.53 16.43
N THR A 18 10.81 -32.42 16.60
CA THR A 18 11.49 -31.12 16.63
C THR A 18 11.90 -30.59 15.25
N GLY A 19 11.82 -31.43 14.21
CA GLY A 19 12.28 -31.10 12.84
C GLY A 19 11.33 -30.22 12.00
N ASN A 20 10.10 -29.97 12.47
CA ASN A 20 9.10 -29.27 11.63
C ASN A 20 8.79 -27.82 12.05
N PHE A 21 9.50 -27.26 13.05
CA PHE A 21 9.21 -25.91 13.53
C PHE A 21 10.04 -24.79 12.89
N GLU A 22 11.06 -25.12 12.09
CA GLU A 22 11.96 -24.08 11.55
C GLU A 22 11.59 -23.55 10.16
N LEU A 23 10.68 -24.21 9.43
CA LEU A 23 10.37 -23.82 8.05
C LEU A 23 9.44 -22.60 7.92
N HIS A 24 8.72 -22.21 8.96
CA HIS A 24 7.82 -21.04 8.90
C HIS A 24 8.49 -19.72 9.31
N SER A 25 9.62 -19.75 10.03
CA SER A 25 10.34 -18.56 10.49
C SER A 25 11.31 -18.00 9.45
N GLN A 26 11.82 -18.80 8.52
CA GLN A 26 12.79 -18.36 7.53
C GLN A 26 12.19 -17.56 6.36
N GLN A 27 10.90 -17.71 6.08
CA GLN A 27 10.26 -17.03 4.95
C GLN A 27 9.99 -15.54 5.21
N ASP A 28 9.94 -15.09 6.47
CA ASP A 28 9.70 -13.69 6.82
C ASP A 28 10.98 -12.82 6.91
N GLN A 29 12.15 -13.43 7.08
CA GLN A 29 13.42 -12.69 7.19
C GLN A 29 13.88 -12.04 5.89
N ASN A 30 13.32 -12.42 4.74
CA ASN A 30 13.73 -11.90 3.43
C ASN A 30 12.78 -10.85 2.83
N LYS A 31 11.71 -10.47 3.54
CA LYS A 31 10.78 -9.45 3.06
C LYS A 31 11.29 -8.05 3.36
N THR A 32 11.53 -7.27 2.31
CA THR A 32 11.90 -5.87 2.46
C THR A 32 10.65 -5.00 2.35
N TYR A 33 10.37 -4.21 3.39
CA TYR A 33 9.15 -3.40 3.46
C TYR A 33 9.33 -1.99 2.88
N PHE A 34 8.24 -1.45 2.33
CA PHE A 34 8.18 -0.11 1.73
C PHE A 34 8.72 0.98 2.67
N SER A 35 8.33 0.96 3.96
CA SER A 35 8.81 1.94 4.93
C SER A 35 10.33 1.93 5.09
N GLN A 36 10.96 0.76 4.95
CA GLN A 36 12.41 0.58 5.08
C GLN A 36 13.14 1.11 3.84
N VAL A 37 12.71 0.69 2.63
CA VAL A 37 13.36 1.12 1.38
C VAL A 37 13.21 2.61 1.15
N ILE A 38 12.01 3.14 1.38
CA ILE A 38 11.76 4.58 1.31
C ILE A 38 12.58 5.32 2.37
N GLY A 39 12.65 4.79 3.59
CA GLY A 39 13.41 5.41 4.67
C GLY A 39 14.86 5.68 4.31
N LYS A 40 15.50 4.77 3.60
CA LYS A 40 16.89 4.87 3.17
C LYS A 40 17.09 5.88 2.02
N ASN A 41 16.13 5.96 1.08
CA ASN A 41 16.32 6.66 -0.19
C ASN A 41 15.63 8.03 -0.28
N ILE A 42 14.63 8.30 0.56
CA ILE A 42 13.76 9.48 0.43
C ILE A 42 14.50 10.82 0.57
N ARG A 43 15.59 10.86 1.34
CA ARG A 43 16.36 12.10 1.54
C ARG A 43 17.02 12.56 0.25
N ALA A 44 17.71 11.66 -0.45
CA ALA A 44 18.37 11.95 -1.73
C ALA A 44 17.34 12.35 -2.78
N TYR A 45 16.25 11.58 -2.91
CA TYR A 45 15.13 11.89 -3.81
C TYR A 45 14.56 13.30 -3.55
N ARG A 46 14.27 13.68 -2.30
CA ARG A 46 13.72 14.99 -1.95
C ARG A 46 14.66 16.14 -2.29
N LEU A 47 15.96 15.97 -2.07
CA LEU A 47 16.94 16.99 -2.44
C LEU A 47 16.99 17.19 -3.95
N ALA A 48 17.10 16.12 -4.73
CA ALA A 48 17.12 16.17 -6.18
C ALA A 48 15.80 16.73 -6.76
N SER A 49 14.64 16.28 -6.25
CA SER A 49 13.33 16.77 -6.69
C SER A 49 13.10 18.23 -6.33
N ARG A 50 13.66 18.73 -5.21
CA ARG A 50 13.61 20.15 -4.88
C ARG A 50 14.41 20.98 -5.88
N ALA A 51 15.62 20.56 -6.23
CA ALA A 51 16.45 21.24 -7.21
C ALA A 51 15.77 21.29 -8.59
N ALA A 52 15.24 20.16 -9.08
CA ALA A 52 14.49 20.09 -10.32
C ALA A 52 13.25 21.02 -10.33
N ARG A 53 12.54 21.09 -9.20
CA ARG A 53 11.38 21.97 -9.04
C ARG A 53 11.75 23.45 -9.08
N TYR A 54 12.86 23.84 -8.46
CA TYR A 54 13.37 25.22 -8.58
C TYR A 54 13.78 25.58 -10.00
N ALA A 55 14.34 24.62 -10.73
CA ALA A 55 14.69 24.77 -12.14
C ALA A 55 13.47 24.69 -13.08
N ARG A 56 12.26 24.40 -12.59
CA ARG A 56 11.04 24.11 -13.37
C ARG A 56 11.25 23.00 -14.41
N ASP A 57 12.06 22.01 -14.06
CA ASP A 57 12.38 20.85 -14.91
C ASP A 57 11.44 19.69 -14.58
N ASP A 58 10.29 19.69 -15.26
CA ASP A 58 9.25 18.66 -15.06
C ASP A 58 9.71 17.29 -15.58
N GLN A 59 10.53 17.25 -16.64
CA GLN A 59 11.08 16.00 -17.15
C GLN A 59 12.00 15.35 -16.11
N ARG A 60 12.85 16.14 -15.49
CA ARG A 60 13.72 15.68 -14.39
C ARG A 60 12.93 15.24 -13.18
N LEU A 61 11.84 15.93 -12.82
CA LEU A 61 10.94 15.52 -11.74
C LEU A 61 10.31 14.15 -12.02
N GLN A 62 9.83 13.93 -13.24
CA GLN A 62 9.27 12.65 -13.65
C GLN A 62 10.32 11.55 -13.60
N PHE A 63 11.47 11.77 -14.22
CA PHE A 63 12.60 10.82 -14.21
C PHE A 63 13.00 10.40 -12.77
N LEU A 64 13.11 11.37 -11.86
CA LEU A 64 13.48 11.10 -10.46
C LEU A 64 12.42 10.25 -9.75
N PHE A 65 11.14 10.50 -10.04
CA PHE A 65 10.04 9.72 -9.49
C PHE A 65 10.06 8.28 -10.03
N ASP A 66 10.15 8.13 -11.35
CA ASP A 66 10.17 6.82 -12.01
C ASP A 66 11.38 6.01 -11.54
N SER A 67 12.56 6.62 -11.47
CA SER A 67 13.77 5.98 -10.95
C SER A 67 13.61 5.51 -9.50
N LEU A 68 12.98 6.31 -8.63
CA LEU A 68 12.70 5.90 -7.25
C LEU A 68 11.71 4.73 -7.22
N VAL A 69 10.67 4.77 -8.04
CA VAL A 69 9.67 3.70 -8.12
C VAL A 69 10.30 2.40 -8.61
N ASP A 70 10.97 2.45 -9.76
CA ASP A 70 11.44 1.24 -10.45
C ASP A 70 12.59 0.54 -9.71
N HIS A 71 13.52 1.32 -9.14
CA HIS A 71 14.73 0.75 -8.53
C HIS A 71 14.64 0.57 -7.01
N VAL A 72 13.64 1.18 -6.35
CA VAL A 72 13.56 1.16 -4.89
C VAL A 72 12.24 0.60 -4.39
N VAL A 73 11.12 1.01 -5.00
CA VAL A 73 9.79 0.73 -4.44
C VAL A 73 9.21 -0.58 -4.97
N ILE A 74 9.26 -0.79 -6.29
CA ILE A 74 8.75 -2.02 -6.91
C ILE A 74 9.47 -3.24 -6.33
N GLY A 75 8.70 -4.28 -6.03
CA GLY A 75 9.19 -5.50 -5.42
C GLY A 75 9.24 -5.50 -3.89
N SER A 76 9.20 -4.34 -3.23
CA SER A 76 9.04 -4.27 -1.78
C SER A 76 7.61 -4.64 -1.36
N TYR A 77 7.42 -4.95 -0.08
CA TYR A 77 6.09 -5.26 0.49
C TYR A 77 5.51 -4.02 1.17
N LEU A 78 4.24 -3.74 0.92
CA LEU A 78 3.55 -2.69 1.65
C LEU A 78 3.41 -3.10 3.12
N ASP A 79 3.78 -2.20 4.02
CA ASP A 79 3.66 -2.46 5.45
C ASP A 79 2.21 -2.69 5.85
N ASN A 80 1.99 -3.64 6.77
CA ASN A 80 0.67 -3.84 7.36
C ASN A 80 0.44 -2.81 8.45
N PHE A 81 -0.70 -2.15 8.42
CA PHE A 81 -1.11 -1.19 9.44
C PHE A 81 -2.63 -1.13 9.60
N ARG A 82 -3.04 -0.73 10.79
CA ARG A 82 -4.46 -0.65 11.16
C ARG A 82 -5.13 0.59 10.62
N VAL A 83 -6.27 0.41 9.96
CA VAL A 83 -7.09 1.45 9.35
C VAL A 83 -8.54 1.32 9.76
N ARG A 84 -9.35 2.36 9.54
CA ARG A 84 -10.81 2.30 9.74
C ARG A 84 -11.53 2.24 8.39
N LYS A 85 -12.48 1.31 8.25
CA LYS A 85 -13.47 1.36 7.17
C LYS A 85 -14.42 2.55 7.39
N PHE A 86 -14.95 3.10 6.30
CA PHE A 86 -15.93 4.18 6.39
C PHE A 86 -17.15 3.83 7.26
N GLY A 87 -17.53 2.56 7.34
CA GLY A 87 -18.54 2.03 8.27
C GLY A 87 -18.13 1.96 9.75
N GLY A 88 -16.89 2.38 10.12
CA GLY A 88 -16.43 2.47 11.50
C GLY A 88 -15.59 1.28 12.01
N ARG A 89 -15.62 0.12 11.36
CA ARG A 89 -14.82 -1.05 11.75
C ARG A 89 -13.33 -0.82 11.48
N ARG A 90 -12.48 -1.22 12.43
CA ARG A 90 -11.03 -1.26 12.26
C ARG A 90 -10.64 -2.57 11.57
N ILE A 91 -9.72 -2.49 10.63
CA ILE A 91 -9.13 -3.64 9.92
C ILE A 91 -7.64 -3.37 9.70
N ASP A 92 -6.88 -4.42 9.51
CA ASP A 92 -5.51 -4.35 9.02
C ASP A 92 -5.50 -4.53 7.49
N LEU A 93 -4.47 -4.05 6.78
CA LEU A 93 -4.39 -4.19 5.32
C LEU A 93 -4.33 -5.67 4.87
N ASP A 94 -3.80 -6.55 5.70
CA ASP A 94 -3.76 -7.99 5.46
C ASP A 94 -5.16 -8.65 5.46
N HIS A 95 -6.20 -7.91 5.83
CA HIS A 95 -7.58 -8.36 5.69
C HIS A 95 -7.96 -8.63 4.23
N PHE A 96 -7.40 -7.90 3.29
CA PHE A 96 -7.64 -8.06 1.86
C PHE A 96 -6.82 -9.24 1.32
N LYS A 97 -7.47 -10.21 0.69
CA LYS A 97 -6.82 -11.46 0.23
C LYS A 97 -6.56 -11.51 -1.28
N LYS A 98 -7.20 -10.64 -2.05
CA LYS A 98 -6.96 -10.50 -3.49
C LYS A 98 -5.80 -9.54 -3.75
N PRO A 99 -5.23 -9.54 -4.96
CA PRO A 99 -4.45 -8.41 -5.44
C PRO A 99 -5.25 -7.11 -5.26
N MET A 100 -4.56 -6.02 -4.97
CA MET A 100 -5.22 -4.79 -4.54
C MET A 100 -4.81 -3.60 -5.42
N TYR A 101 -5.82 -2.85 -5.85
CA TYR A 101 -5.65 -1.52 -6.42
C TYR A 101 -5.94 -0.47 -5.35
N LEU A 102 -4.87 0.10 -4.78
CA LEU A 102 -4.94 1.02 -3.66
C LEU A 102 -4.64 2.44 -4.11
N ILE A 103 -5.60 3.35 -3.96
CA ILE A 103 -5.40 4.78 -4.20
C ILE A 103 -5.36 5.52 -2.87
N THR A 104 -4.40 6.41 -2.71
CA THR A 104 -4.26 7.23 -1.49
C THR A 104 -4.55 8.69 -1.78
N TYR A 105 -5.45 9.30 -1.00
CA TYR A 105 -5.79 10.72 -1.06
C TYR A 105 -5.59 11.40 0.29
N ALA A 106 -5.28 12.70 0.26
CA ALA A 106 -5.54 13.53 1.44
C ALA A 106 -7.00 13.99 1.45
N ASP A 107 -7.51 14.38 2.60
CA ASP A 107 -8.87 14.89 2.74
C ASP A 107 -9.10 16.25 2.03
N TRP A 108 -8.03 16.96 1.74
CA TRP A 108 -8.03 18.19 0.94
C TRP A 108 -7.81 17.96 -0.57
N CYS A 109 -7.42 16.74 -0.98
CA CYS A 109 -7.34 16.41 -2.40
C CYS A 109 -8.75 16.27 -2.97
N THR A 110 -9.02 17.03 -4.03
CA THR A 110 -10.25 16.86 -4.80
C THR A 110 -9.93 16.02 -6.03
N PRO A 111 -10.54 14.84 -6.21
CA PRO A 111 -10.39 14.07 -7.45
C PRO A 111 -10.80 14.89 -8.66
N GLY A 112 -10.12 14.70 -9.77
CA GLY A 112 -10.48 15.32 -11.06
C GLY A 112 -11.91 14.98 -11.49
N VAL A 113 -12.47 15.77 -12.38
CA VAL A 113 -13.87 15.59 -12.84
C VAL A 113 -14.07 14.21 -13.48
N GLY A 114 -13.11 13.75 -14.29
CA GLY A 114 -13.14 12.44 -14.95
C GLY A 114 -12.65 11.27 -14.10
N GLU A 115 -11.92 11.53 -13.02
CA GLU A 115 -11.20 10.51 -12.27
C GLU A 115 -12.13 9.51 -11.54
N ILE A 116 -13.19 10.00 -10.88
CA ILE A 116 -14.14 9.13 -10.19
C ILE A 116 -14.95 8.29 -11.19
N PRO A 117 -15.52 8.84 -12.28
CA PRO A 117 -16.17 8.03 -13.30
C PRO A 117 -15.25 6.96 -13.89
N ALA A 118 -14.01 7.32 -14.29
CA ALA A 118 -13.03 6.37 -14.81
C ALA A 118 -12.72 5.24 -13.81
N LEU A 119 -12.49 5.59 -12.54
CA LEU A 119 -12.27 4.60 -11.49
C LEU A 119 -13.48 3.67 -11.32
N ASN A 120 -14.70 4.20 -11.33
CA ASN A 120 -15.92 3.41 -11.20
C ASN A 120 -16.06 2.39 -12.34
N ASP A 121 -15.69 2.75 -13.56
CA ASP A 121 -15.74 1.85 -14.72
C ASP A 121 -14.66 0.76 -14.63
N ILE A 122 -13.45 1.08 -14.19
CA ILE A 122 -12.42 0.09 -13.93
C ILE A 122 -12.89 -0.92 -12.87
N VAL A 123 -13.51 -0.43 -11.80
CA VAL A 123 -14.06 -1.27 -10.73
C VAL A 123 -15.17 -2.17 -11.25
N GLN A 124 -16.10 -1.63 -12.03
CA GLN A 124 -17.20 -2.40 -12.60
C GLN A 124 -16.70 -3.61 -13.40
N LYS A 125 -15.60 -3.44 -14.14
CA LYS A 125 -15.00 -4.49 -14.97
C LYS A 125 -14.18 -5.50 -14.18
N ASN A 126 -13.52 -5.09 -13.07
CA ASN A 126 -12.43 -5.86 -12.47
C ASN A 126 -12.64 -6.24 -10.99
N HIS A 127 -13.75 -5.87 -10.35
CA HIS A 127 -13.96 -6.09 -8.90
C HIS A 127 -13.98 -7.57 -8.47
N ASN A 128 -14.13 -8.50 -9.39
CA ASN A 128 -14.05 -9.93 -9.10
C ASN A 128 -12.60 -10.40 -8.92
N ALA A 129 -11.66 -9.81 -9.66
CA ALA A 129 -10.25 -10.17 -9.65
C ALA A 129 -9.43 -9.36 -8.64
N LEU A 130 -9.80 -8.10 -8.39
CA LEU A 130 -9.04 -7.16 -7.56
C LEU A 130 -9.89 -6.62 -6.41
N ASP A 131 -9.23 -6.36 -5.28
CA ASP A 131 -9.76 -5.52 -4.22
C ASP A 131 -9.47 -4.04 -4.53
N PHE A 132 -10.51 -3.24 -4.73
CA PHE A 132 -10.39 -1.80 -4.95
C PHE A 132 -10.52 -1.06 -3.62
N VAL A 133 -9.48 -0.34 -3.26
CA VAL A 133 -9.36 0.34 -1.97
C VAL A 133 -8.98 1.80 -2.17
N VAL A 134 -9.73 2.69 -1.57
CA VAL A 134 -9.40 4.12 -1.51
C VAL A 134 -9.12 4.49 -0.07
N LEU A 135 -7.90 4.93 0.21
CA LEU A 135 -7.42 5.32 1.53
C LEU A 135 -7.31 6.83 1.64
N PHE A 136 -8.06 7.42 2.55
CA PHE A 136 -8.01 8.85 2.85
C PHE A 136 -7.20 9.14 4.11
N TRP A 137 -6.33 10.14 4.01
CA TRP A 137 -5.62 10.73 5.13
C TRP A 137 -6.44 11.93 5.65
N GLY A 138 -7.26 11.67 6.67
CA GLY A 138 -8.12 12.70 7.25
C GLY A 138 -9.34 12.12 7.97
N PRO A 139 -10.16 12.99 8.59
CA PRO A 139 -11.32 12.57 9.36
C PRO A 139 -12.48 12.12 8.45
N ARG A 140 -13.29 11.18 8.95
CA ARG A 140 -14.43 10.61 8.21
C ARG A 140 -15.40 11.65 7.64
N ARG A 141 -15.58 12.79 8.33
CA ARG A 141 -16.52 13.84 7.91
C ARG A 141 -16.17 14.45 6.54
N THR A 142 -14.87 14.64 6.24
CA THR A 142 -14.42 15.30 5.02
C THR A 142 -14.60 14.42 3.78
N ILE A 143 -14.57 13.09 3.94
CA ILE A 143 -14.64 12.13 2.83
C ILE A 143 -16.07 11.67 2.48
N ARG A 144 -17.09 12.07 3.26
CA ARG A 144 -18.48 11.62 3.07
C ARG A 144 -19.02 11.90 1.66
N LYS A 145 -18.81 13.11 1.15
CA LYS A 145 -19.27 13.52 -0.18
C LYS A 145 -18.60 12.71 -1.30
N ILE A 146 -17.30 12.44 -1.17
CA ILE A 146 -16.55 11.65 -2.15
C ILE A 146 -17.04 10.20 -2.11
N LYS A 147 -17.22 9.62 -0.92
CA LYS A 147 -17.73 8.24 -0.76
C LYS A 147 -19.04 7.99 -1.50
N GLN A 148 -19.93 8.98 -1.56
CA GLN A 148 -21.24 8.85 -2.24
C GLN A 148 -21.11 8.72 -3.76
N LYS A 149 -20.00 9.19 -4.36
CA LYS A 149 -19.72 9.14 -5.79
C LYS A 149 -18.95 7.88 -6.21
N LEU A 150 -18.35 7.19 -5.25
CA LEU A 150 -17.55 5.99 -5.52
C LEU A 150 -18.44 4.75 -5.67
N HIS A 151 -18.03 3.87 -6.57
CA HIS A 151 -18.71 2.58 -6.83
C HIS A 151 -18.85 1.78 -5.51
N PRO A 152 -20.00 1.08 -5.28
CA PRO A 152 -20.26 0.34 -4.03
C PRO A 152 -19.21 -0.74 -3.70
N LYS A 153 -18.57 -1.32 -4.72
CA LYS A 153 -17.51 -2.32 -4.55
C LYS A 153 -16.16 -1.75 -4.11
N ILE A 154 -16.00 -0.42 -4.10
CA ILE A 154 -14.80 0.22 -3.56
C ILE A 154 -14.87 0.23 -2.04
N THR A 155 -13.86 -0.36 -1.40
CA THR A 155 -13.68 -0.24 0.04
C THR A 155 -13.04 1.09 0.37
N VAL A 156 -13.76 1.95 1.07
CA VAL A 156 -13.23 3.25 1.52
C VAL A 156 -12.68 3.11 2.93
N LEU A 157 -11.41 3.44 3.06
CA LEU A 157 -10.66 3.47 4.30
C LEU A 157 -10.28 4.91 4.67
N PHE A 158 -10.06 5.13 5.95
CA PHE A 158 -9.52 6.42 6.40
C PHE A 158 -8.60 6.25 7.61
N ILE A 159 -7.66 7.18 7.74
CA ILE A 159 -6.73 7.28 8.85
C ILE A 159 -6.85 8.67 9.46
N ASN A 160 -7.26 8.72 10.72
CA ASN A 160 -7.06 9.89 11.54
C ASN A 160 -5.65 9.77 12.17
N GLU A 161 -4.71 10.57 11.71
CA GLU A 161 -3.31 10.49 12.13
C GLU A 161 -3.11 10.74 13.63
N LYS A 162 -4.03 11.47 14.25
CA LYS A 162 -4.00 11.74 15.70
C LYS A 162 -4.31 10.51 16.55
N GLU A 163 -4.99 9.52 15.95
CA GLU A 163 -5.49 8.32 16.64
C GLU A 163 -4.73 7.03 16.25
N ASN A 164 -3.75 7.11 15.35
CA ASN A 164 -3.09 5.92 14.83
C ASN A 164 -1.73 5.68 15.49
N ASN A 165 -1.55 4.46 16.03
CA ASN A 165 -0.33 4.06 16.72
C ASN A 165 0.86 3.76 15.79
N HIS A 166 0.62 3.59 14.48
CA HIS A 166 1.66 3.34 13.46
C HIS A 166 2.11 4.63 12.77
N SER A 167 2.34 5.68 13.54
CA SER A 167 2.65 7.02 13.01
C SER A 167 3.85 7.08 12.07
N PHE A 168 4.85 6.20 12.29
CA PHE A 168 6.03 6.13 11.42
C PHE A 168 5.69 5.60 10.03
N ILE A 169 4.99 4.47 9.93
CA ILE A 169 4.56 3.86 8.67
C ILE A 169 3.65 4.82 7.90
N ILE A 170 2.69 5.43 8.59
CA ILE A 170 1.76 6.38 8.03
C ILE A 170 2.49 7.58 7.42
N ARG A 171 3.42 8.20 8.14
CA ARG A 171 4.20 9.32 7.61
C ARG A 171 5.06 8.94 6.41
N ARG A 172 5.65 7.73 6.41
CA ARG A 172 6.43 7.24 5.26
C ARG A 172 5.54 7.03 4.04
N MET A 173 4.38 6.42 4.19
CA MET A 173 3.45 6.17 3.10
C MET A 173 2.83 7.48 2.57
N LYS A 174 2.33 8.36 3.46
CA LYS A 174 1.67 9.61 3.07
C LYS A 174 2.60 10.60 2.39
N HIS A 175 3.79 10.80 2.95
CA HIS A 175 4.64 11.93 2.60
C HIS A 175 5.83 11.59 1.70
N SER A 176 6.04 10.32 1.38
CA SER A 176 7.22 9.94 0.61
C SER A 176 7.02 10.13 -0.89
N LEU A 177 5.93 9.62 -1.43
CA LEU A 177 5.66 9.67 -2.87
C LEU A 177 4.73 10.82 -3.27
N GLY A 178 4.07 11.46 -2.29
CA GLY A 178 3.06 12.49 -2.51
C GLY A 178 1.64 11.91 -2.60
N LEU A 179 0.68 12.77 -2.90
CA LEU A 179 -0.74 12.43 -3.00
C LEU A 179 -1.38 13.17 -4.18
N PRO A 180 -2.30 12.57 -4.91
CA PRO A 180 -2.68 11.17 -4.83
C PRO A 180 -1.59 10.23 -5.35
N THR A 181 -1.54 9.00 -4.83
CA THR A 181 -0.65 7.94 -5.31
C THR A 181 -1.45 6.65 -5.40
N THR A 182 -1.26 5.92 -6.49
CA THR A 182 -1.89 4.63 -6.76
C THR A 182 -0.86 3.52 -6.66
N PHE A 183 -1.21 2.44 -5.97
CA PHE A 183 -0.40 1.24 -5.85
C PHE A 183 -1.18 0.05 -6.43
N LEU A 184 -0.52 -0.72 -7.28
CA LEU A 184 -0.96 -2.06 -7.64
C LEU A 184 -0.16 -3.06 -6.80
N LEU A 185 -0.85 -3.86 -6.01
CA LEU A 185 -0.27 -4.80 -5.07
C LEU A 185 -0.68 -6.23 -5.41
N SER A 186 0.22 -7.19 -5.19
CA SER A 186 -0.14 -8.61 -5.21
C SER A 186 -1.07 -8.96 -4.04
N ASP A 187 -1.58 -10.18 -4.01
CA ASP A 187 -2.30 -10.78 -2.89
C ASP A 187 -1.48 -10.76 -1.58
N GLN A 188 -0.17 -10.93 -1.69
CA GLN A 188 0.78 -10.84 -0.57
C GLN A 188 1.20 -9.39 -0.23
N LYS A 189 0.60 -8.38 -0.86
CA LYS A 189 0.93 -6.96 -0.70
C LYS A 189 2.31 -6.55 -1.20
N ARG A 190 2.92 -7.35 -2.11
CA ARG A 190 4.12 -6.93 -2.84
C ARG A 190 3.73 -5.84 -3.83
N ILE A 191 4.49 -4.76 -3.88
CA ILE A 191 4.25 -3.64 -4.78
C ILE A 191 4.67 -4.05 -6.20
N ILE A 192 3.71 -4.07 -7.12
CA ILE A 192 3.88 -4.43 -8.53
C ILE A 192 4.08 -3.16 -9.35
N ASN A 193 3.31 -2.12 -9.04
CA ASN A 193 3.39 -0.85 -9.73
C ASN A 193 3.00 0.29 -8.81
N VAL A 194 3.55 1.48 -9.06
CA VAL A 194 3.16 2.74 -8.41
C VAL A 194 3.05 3.82 -9.46
N SER A 195 1.95 4.54 -9.45
CA SER A 195 1.73 5.67 -10.35
C SER A 195 1.27 6.90 -9.58
N ARG A 196 1.63 8.07 -10.10
CA ARG A 196 1.23 9.37 -9.58
C ARG A 196 1.22 10.41 -10.69
N LEU A 197 0.20 11.24 -10.72
CA LEU A 197 0.24 12.46 -11.50
C LEU A 197 1.08 13.51 -10.75
N LEU A 198 2.22 13.92 -11.31
CA LEU A 198 3.10 14.93 -10.72
C LEU A 198 2.48 16.33 -10.80
N THR A 199 1.73 16.57 -11.88
CA THR A 199 0.93 17.77 -12.11
C THR A 199 -0.55 17.38 -12.09
N HIS A 200 -1.26 17.81 -11.07
CA HIS A 200 -2.69 17.49 -10.96
C HIS A 200 -3.51 18.55 -11.69
N HIS A 201 -4.06 18.20 -12.84
CA HIS A 201 -5.02 19.02 -13.56
C HIS A 201 -6.44 18.62 -13.17
N TYR A 202 -7.12 19.45 -12.36
CA TYR A 202 -8.50 19.20 -11.92
C TYR A 202 -9.50 19.04 -13.10
N GLY A 203 -9.17 19.59 -14.25
CA GLY A 203 -10.01 19.57 -15.44
C GLY A 203 -9.79 18.40 -16.39
N LEU A 204 -9.00 17.37 -16.00
CA LEU A 204 -8.81 16.20 -16.88
C LEU A 204 -10.17 15.52 -17.16
N PRO A 205 -10.54 15.39 -18.45
CA PRO A 205 -11.76 14.68 -18.84
C PRO A 205 -11.62 13.17 -18.57
N TYR A 206 -12.73 12.46 -18.67
CA TYR A 206 -12.82 11.02 -18.42
C TYR A 206 -11.79 10.21 -19.24
N GLU A 207 -11.66 10.52 -20.54
CA GLU A 207 -10.76 9.79 -21.46
C GLU A 207 -9.28 9.88 -21.08
N GLN A 208 -8.88 10.96 -20.39
CA GLN A 208 -7.50 11.16 -19.90
C GLN A 208 -7.30 10.68 -18.47
N SER A 209 -8.38 10.27 -17.80
CA SER A 209 -8.37 9.78 -16.40
C SER A 209 -8.41 8.25 -16.30
N TYR A 210 -8.59 7.59 -17.45
CA TYR A 210 -8.76 6.13 -17.54
C TYR A 210 -7.45 5.35 -17.55
#